data_88b4f781bd246f7becda79f02a079434
#
_entry.id   88b4f781bd246f7becda79f02a079434
#
_cell.length_a   1.000
_cell.length_b   1.000
_cell.length_c   1.000
_cell.angle_alpha   90.00
_cell.angle_beta   90.00
_cell.angle_gamma   90.00
#
_symmetry.space_group_name_H-M   'P 1'
#
loop_
_entity.id
_entity.type
_entity.pdbx_description
1 polymer ?
#
loop_
_entity_poly.entity_id
_entity_poly.type
_entity_poly.pdbx_seq_one_letter_code
_entity_poly.pdbx_strand_id
1 'polypeptide(L)'
;MSIRVVLADDHPVVRAGLRAVIEKSKEDIAIVDEAVNGIEVLDIAEKTPVDVYLLDVEMPHLNGIETAERLLKKDPKAKIIILSIHDSRIFVNRALRCGVKGYILKESAIEEVTKAIQEVYKGRFFLSPGISNYIVDGFLGKIGAGKDKSAGDGLTKREREVLQLIGEGSTNKEIAQKLNLYLNTVQVHRRNLMHKLNIHKQADLICYTIKEGISKL
;
A
#
# COMPACT_ATOMS: atom_id res chain seq x y z
N MET A 1 -24.59 16.47 10.88
CA MET A 1 -24.53 15.92 9.50
C MET A 1 -23.64 14.69 9.52
N SER A 2 -24.18 13.53 9.14
CA SER A 2 -23.42 12.27 9.11
C SER A 2 -22.30 12.31 8.10
N ILE A 3 -21.15 11.74 8.45
CA ILE A 3 -20.03 11.49 7.51
C ILE A 3 -20.45 10.36 6.58
N ARG A 4 -20.53 10.64 5.29
CA ARG A 4 -20.94 9.66 4.26
C ARG A 4 -19.75 8.84 3.82
N VAL A 5 -19.81 7.54 4.08
CA VAL A 5 -18.71 6.61 3.82
C VAL A 5 -19.10 5.61 2.74
N VAL A 6 -18.21 5.37 1.78
CA VAL A 6 -18.26 4.20 0.90
C VAL A 6 -17.28 3.17 1.41
N LEU A 7 -17.76 1.94 1.60
CA LEU A 7 -16.97 0.80 2.07
C LEU A 7 -16.73 -0.18 0.91
N ALA A 8 -15.48 -0.40 0.55
CA ALA A 8 -15.10 -1.31 -0.52
C ALA A 8 -14.14 -2.41 -0.03
N ASP A 9 -14.58 -3.65 -0.12
CA ASP A 9 -13.83 -4.87 0.23
C ASP A 9 -14.50 -6.05 -0.50
N ASP A 10 -13.76 -6.96 -1.11
CA ASP A 10 -14.34 -8.12 -1.80
C ASP A 10 -14.78 -9.24 -0.85
N HIS A 11 -14.39 -9.17 0.44
CA HIS A 11 -14.75 -10.14 1.47
C HIS A 11 -16.06 -9.76 2.18
N PRO A 12 -17.18 -10.49 1.98
CA PRO A 12 -18.48 -10.14 2.58
C PRO A 12 -18.46 -10.08 4.11
N VAL A 13 -17.68 -10.96 4.75
CA VAL A 13 -17.59 -11.03 6.23
C VAL A 13 -16.90 -9.78 6.78
N VAL A 14 -15.85 -9.30 6.12
CA VAL A 14 -15.13 -8.07 6.51
C VAL A 14 -16.04 -6.87 6.36
N ARG A 15 -16.74 -6.74 5.22
CA ARG A 15 -17.71 -5.65 5.02
C ARG A 15 -18.79 -5.64 6.07
N ALA A 16 -19.42 -6.81 6.32
CA ALA A 16 -20.48 -6.92 7.35
C ALA A 16 -19.97 -6.58 8.75
N GLY A 17 -18.74 -6.99 9.09
CA GLY A 17 -18.12 -6.67 10.36
C GLY A 17 -17.86 -5.17 10.54
N LEU A 18 -17.24 -4.53 9.53
CA LEU A 18 -16.97 -3.08 9.55
C LEU A 18 -18.25 -2.26 9.56
N ARG A 19 -19.25 -2.65 8.75
CA ARG A 19 -20.59 -2.03 8.79
C ARG A 19 -21.17 -2.07 10.19
N ALA A 20 -21.20 -3.24 10.82
CA ALA A 20 -21.76 -3.39 12.15
C ALA A 20 -21.05 -2.53 13.22
N VAL A 21 -19.72 -2.38 13.11
CA VAL A 21 -18.94 -1.53 14.01
C VAL A 21 -19.25 -0.05 13.78
N ILE A 22 -19.31 0.38 12.53
CA ILE A 22 -19.60 1.78 12.17
C ILE A 22 -21.01 2.15 12.59
N GLU A 23 -22.01 1.31 12.30
CA GLU A 23 -23.42 1.58 12.63
C GLU A 23 -23.71 1.53 14.14
N LYS A 24 -22.97 0.72 14.91
CA LYS A 24 -23.08 0.68 16.38
C LYS A 24 -22.30 1.78 17.07
N SER A 25 -21.44 2.48 16.37
CA SER A 25 -20.69 3.58 16.95
C SER A 25 -21.63 4.72 17.35
N LYS A 26 -21.23 5.50 18.36
CA LYS A 26 -21.96 6.72 18.75
C LYS A 26 -21.66 7.90 17.83
N GLU A 27 -20.86 7.66 16.81
CA GLU A 27 -20.39 8.66 15.88
C GLU A 27 -21.42 8.88 14.75
N ASP A 28 -21.54 10.10 14.29
CA ASP A 28 -22.45 10.45 13.20
C ASP A 28 -21.81 10.05 11.84
N ILE A 29 -21.71 8.73 11.58
CA ILE A 29 -21.15 8.14 10.37
C ILE A 29 -22.22 7.27 9.70
N ALA A 30 -22.39 7.40 8.39
CA ALA A 30 -23.33 6.61 7.60
C ALA A 30 -22.62 5.95 6.41
N ILE A 31 -22.74 4.63 6.28
CA ILE A 31 -22.34 3.93 5.06
C ILE A 31 -23.42 4.19 4.02
N VAL A 32 -23.08 4.97 3.00
CA VAL A 32 -24.00 5.36 1.93
C VAL A 32 -24.03 4.37 0.80
N ASP A 33 -22.94 3.61 0.61
CA ASP A 33 -22.88 2.55 -0.38
C ASP A 33 -21.74 1.55 -0.06
N GLU A 34 -21.79 0.37 -0.70
CA GLU A 34 -20.77 -0.67 -0.63
C GLU A 34 -20.32 -1.09 -2.03
N ALA A 35 -19.06 -1.51 -2.16
CA ALA A 35 -18.48 -2.00 -3.39
C ALA A 35 -17.66 -3.28 -3.14
N VAL A 36 -17.51 -4.12 -4.15
CA VAL A 36 -16.68 -5.33 -4.11
C VAL A 36 -15.41 -5.19 -4.96
N ASN A 37 -15.27 -4.09 -5.67
CA ASN A 37 -14.10 -3.77 -6.50
C ASN A 37 -13.99 -2.27 -6.75
N GLY A 38 -12.82 -1.84 -7.25
CA GLY A 38 -12.56 -0.43 -7.47
C GLY A 38 -13.35 0.20 -8.63
N ILE A 39 -13.87 -0.58 -9.57
CA ILE A 39 -14.71 -0.06 -10.68
C ILE A 39 -16.03 0.42 -10.10
N GLU A 40 -16.67 -0.40 -9.26
CA GLU A 40 -17.90 -0.02 -8.56
C GLU A 40 -17.72 1.23 -7.69
N VAL A 41 -16.57 1.37 -7.01
CA VAL A 41 -16.26 2.58 -6.25
C VAL A 41 -16.24 3.82 -7.13
N LEU A 42 -15.64 3.74 -8.32
CA LEU A 42 -15.61 4.86 -9.26
C LEU A 42 -17.00 5.23 -9.76
N ASP A 43 -17.83 4.23 -10.04
CA ASP A 43 -19.23 4.41 -10.48
C ASP A 43 -20.09 5.06 -9.36
N ILE A 44 -19.90 4.64 -8.11
CA ILE A 44 -20.54 5.23 -6.93
C ILE A 44 -20.12 6.69 -6.76
N ALA A 45 -18.81 6.97 -6.89
CA ALA A 45 -18.28 8.32 -6.74
C ALA A 45 -18.85 9.33 -7.76
N GLU A 46 -19.36 8.86 -8.91
CA GLU A 46 -20.02 9.71 -9.89
C GLU A 46 -21.46 10.06 -9.55
N LYS A 47 -22.13 9.20 -8.77
CA LYS A 47 -23.58 9.27 -8.54
C LYS A 47 -23.93 9.73 -7.14
N THR A 48 -23.05 9.45 -6.18
CA THR A 48 -23.31 9.62 -4.75
C THR A 48 -22.29 10.56 -4.12
N PRO A 49 -22.71 11.60 -3.39
CA PRO A 49 -21.77 12.43 -2.63
C PRO A 49 -21.15 11.62 -1.48
N VAL A 50 -19.81 11.50 -1.49
CA VAL A 50 -19.03 10.72 -0.52
C VAL A 50 -18.06 11.64 0.22
N ASP A 51 -17.96 11.48 1.53
CA ASP A 51 -17.04 12.25 2.36
C ASP A 51 -15.74 11.49 2.62
N VAL A 52 -15.81 10.16 2.79
CA VAL A 52 -14.64 9.29 3.02
C VAL A 52 -14.82 7.96 2.28
N TYR A 53 -13.79 7.55 1.58
CA TYR A 53 -13.69 6.22 0.95
C TYR A 53 -12.84 5.32 1.83
N LEU A 54 -13.37 4.14 2.18
CA LEU A 54 -12.68 3.09 2.91
C LEU A 54 -12.46 1.93 1.94
N LEU A 55 -11.21 1.73 1.49
CA LEU A 55 -10.88 0.86 0.37
C LEU A 55 -9.93 -0.26 0.79
N ASP A 56 -10.32 -1.51 0.57
CA ASP A 56 -9.38 -2.63 0.64
C ASP A 56 -8.32 -2.52 -0.46
N VAL A 57 -7.07 -2.89 -0.13
CA VAL A 57 -6.00 -2.99 -1.12
C VAL A 57 -6.29 -4.07 -2.15
N GLU A 58 -6.68 -5.26 -1.70
CA GLU A 58 -6.85 -6.44 -2.54
C GLU A 58 -8.29 -6.60 -2.99
N MET A 59 -8.63 -6.02 -4.12
CA MET A 59 -9.93 -6.19 -4.76
C MET A 59 -9.76 -6.66 -6.20
N PRO A 60 -10.72 -7.45 -6.74
CA PRO A 60 -10.70 -7.88 -8.13
C PRO A 60 -10.88 -6.70 -9.09
N HIS A 61 -10.47 -6.87 -10.35
CA HIS A 61 -10.60 -5.92 -11.46
C HIS A 61 -9.80 -4.63 -11.30
N LEU A 62 -9.98 -3.88 -10.20
CA LEU A 62 -9.25 -2.67 -9.87
C LEU A 62 -8.97 -2.64 -8.37
N ASN A 63 -7.71 -2.70 -8.00
CA ASN A 63 -7.28 -2.72 -6.59
C ASN A 63 -7.47 -1.35 -5.91
N GLY A 64 -7.44 -1.34 -4.56
CA GLY A 64 -7.74 -0.13 -3.80
C GLY A 64 -6.76 1.02 -3.99
N ILE A 65 -5.47 0.74 -4.20
CA ILE A 65 -4.47 1.78 -4.43
C ILE A 65 -4.68 2.43 -5.80
N GLU A 66 -4.91 1.64 -6.84
CA GLU A 66 -5.21 2.17 -8.19
C GLU A 66 -6.55 2.91 -8.21
N THR A 67 -7.54 2.45 -7.44
CA THR A 67 -8.81 3.16 -7.24
C THR A 67 -8.56 4.52 -6.60
N ALA A 68 -7.76 4.57 -5.53
CA ALA A 68 -7.38 5.81 -4.85
C ALA A 68 -6.66 6.79 -5.80
N GLU A 69 -5.71 6.29 -6.61
CA GLU A 69 -5.01 7.10 -7.61
C GLU A 69 -5.99 7.74 -8.61
N ARG A 70 -6.98 6.99 -9.09
CA ARG A 70 -8.00 7.51 -10.04
C ARG A 70 -8.95 8.50 -9.38
N LEU A 71 -9.40 8.22 -8.16
CA LEU A 71 -10.24 9.14 -7.39
C LEU A 71 -9.53 10.47 -7.16
N LEU A 72 -8.28 10.44 -6.67
CA LEU A 72 -7.48 11.64 -6.38
C LEU A 72 -7.09 12.43 -7.63
N LYS A 73 -6.94 11.75 -8.77
CA LYS A 73 -6.74 12.43 -10.06
C LYS A 73 -7.99 13.20 -10.48
N LYS A 74 -9.19 12.68 -10.19
CA LYS A 74 -10.48 13.33 -10.52
C LYS A 74 -10.86 14.38 -9.48
N ASP A 75 -10.70 14.07 -8.21
CA ASP A 75 -10.89 14.97 -7.07
C ASP A 75 -9.68 14.95 -6.12
N PRO A 76 -8.76 15.91 -6.21
CA PRO A 76 -7.60 15.98 -5.34
C PRO A 76 -7.92 16.17 -3.85
N LYS A 77 -9.18 16.48 -3.51
CA LYS A 77 -9.66 16.63 -2.13
C LYS A 77 -10.33 15.37 -1.57
N ALA A 78 -10.47 14.32 -2.38
CA ALA A 78 -11.05 13.06 -1.93
C ALA A 78 -10.31 12.53 -0.70
N LYS A 79 -11.06 12.07 0.27
CA LYS A 79 -10.55 11.56 1.55
C LYS A 79 -10.60 10.04 1.51
N ILE A 80 -9.44 9.42 1.54
CA ILE A 80 -9.32 7.99 1.32
C ILE A 80 -8.56 7.34 2.48
N ILE A 81 -9.10 6.23 2.95
CA ILE A 81 -8.49 5.33 3.92
C ILE A 81 -8.28 3.99 3.21
N ILE A 82 -7.07 3.48 3.25
CA ILE A 82 -6.75 2.13 2.80
C ILE A 82 -6.90 1.14 3.96
N LEU A 83 -7.57 0.02 3.70
CA LEU A 83 -7.57 -1.18 4.53
C LEU A 83 -6.61 -2.19 3.93
N SER A 84 -5.78 -2.85 4.75
CA SER A 84 -4.83 -3.83 4.23
C SER A 84 -4.46 -4.87 5.28
N ILE A 85 -4.19 -6.09 4.83
CA ILE A 85 -3.46 -7.09 5.63
C ILE A 85 -1.94 -6.87 5.58
N HIS A 86 -1.47 -5.99 4.67
CA HIS A 86 -0.05 -5.74 4.46
C HIS A 86 0.44 -4.57 5.31
N ASP A 87 1.43 -4.83 6.15
CA ASP A 87 2.17 -3.83 6.91
C ASP A 87 3.44 -3.35 6.21
N SER A 88 3.73 -3.91 5.01
CA SER A 88 4.99 -3.64 4.33
C SER A 88 5.13 -2.18 3.88
N ARG A 89 6.36 -1.65 4.02
CA ARG A 89 6.71 -0.27 3.63
C ARG A 89 6.35 0.08 2.19
N ILE A 90 6.33 -0.91 1.30
CA ILE A 90 6.06 -0.69 -0.13
C ILE A 90 4.62 -0.25 -0.34
N PHE A 91 3.65 -1.00 0.20
CA PHE A 91 2.23 -0.68 0.08
C PHE A 91 1.89 0.64 0.78
N VAL A 92 2.40 0.83 2.00
CA VAL A 92 2.20 2.06 2.78
C VAL A 92 2.76 3.28 2.04
N ASN A 93 4.01 3.20 1.55
CA ASN A 93 4.63 4.30 0.81
C ASN A 93 3.88 4.60 -0.50
N ARG A 94 3.43 3.58 -1.22
CA ARG A 94 2.65 3.77 -2.45
C ARG A 94 1.34 4.48 -2.16
N ALA A 95 0.59 4.02 -1.17
CA ALA A 95 -0.67 4.64 -0.74
C ALA A 95 -0.48 6.11 -0.32
N LEU A 96 0.52 6.40 0.53
CA LEU A 96 0.78 7.76 0.98
C LEU A 96 1.28 8.68 -0.13
N ARG A 97 2.08 8.19 -1.07
CA ARG A 97 2.56 8.97 -2.23
C ARG A 97 1.44 9.36 -3.18
N CYS A 98 0.42 8.55 -3.35
CA CYS A 98 -0.73 8.92 -4.18
C CYS A 98 -1.66 9.94 -3.49
N GLY A 99 -1.47 10.22 -2.19
CA GLY A 99 -2.23 11.25 -1.46
C GLY A 99 -3.29 10.69 -0.50
N VAL A 100 -3.31 9.37 -0.28
CA VAL A 100 -4.17 8.72 0.73
C VAL A 100 -3.85 9.27 2.11
N LYS A 101 -4.88 9.55 2.92
CA LYS A 101 -4.73 10.13 4.26
C LYS A 101 -4.92 9.14 5.39
N GLY A 102 -5.44 7.94 5.11
CA GLY A 102 -5.62 6.89 6.09
C GLY A 102 -5.01 5.56 5.63
N TYR A 103 -4.36 4.83 6.54
CA TYR A 103 -3.93 3.45 6.32
C TYR A 103 -4.15 2.64 7.59
N ILE A 104 -5.02 1.63 7.51
CA ILE A 104 -5.42 0.79 8.63
C ILE A 104 -5.07 -0.66 8.30
N LEU A 105 -4.48 -1.36 9.27
CA LEU A 105 -4.32 -2.80 9.19
C LEU A 105 -5.65 -3.50 9.48
N LYS A 106 -6.03 -4.49 8.66
CA LYS A 106 -7.32 -5.20 8.82
C LYS A 106 -7.44 -5.88 10.19
N GLU A 107 -6.33 -6.28 10.82
CA GLU A 107 -6.32 -6.87 12.17
C GLU A 107 -6.79 -5.91 13.27
N SER A 108 -6.55 -4.60 13.11
CA SER A 108 -6.96 -3.55 14.05
C SER A 108 -8.16 -2.72 13.56
N ALA A 109 -8.69 -3.03 12.37
CA ALA A 109 -9.72 -2.21 11.72
C ALA A 109 -10.99 -2.06 12.57
N ILE A 110 -11.40 -3.10 13.28
CA ILE A 110 -12.60 -3.07 14.16
C ILE A 110 -12.47 -2.01 15.24
N GLU A 111 -11.28 -1.83 15.81
CA GLU A 111 -11.01 -0.88 16.90
C GLU A 111 -10.73 0.54 16.39
N GLU A 112 -10.20 0.66 15.19
CA GLU A 112 -9.62 1.91 14.69
C GLU A 112 -10.49 2.62 13.64
N VAL A 113 -11.40 1.91 12.94
CA VAL A 113 -12.07 2.42 11.74
C VAL A 113 -12.87 3.69 11.99
N THR A 114 -13.63 3.77 13.07
CA THR A 114 -14.47 4.95 13.38
C THR A 114 -13.62 6.18 13.65
N LYS A 115 -12.56 6.03 14.43
CA LYS A 115 -11.58 7.09 14.71
C LYS A 115 -10.86 7.54 13.45
N ALA A 116 -10.45 6.59 12.62
CA ALA A 116 -9.78 6.89 11.36
C ALA A 116 -10.67 7.68 10.40
N ILE A 117 -11.96 7.31 10.27
CA ILE A 117 -12.93 8.03 9.46
C ILE A 117 -13.04 9.48 9.92
N GLN A 118 -13.16 9.72 11.23
CA GLN A 118 -13.25 11.05 11.78
C GLN A 118 -12.01 11.91 11.54
N GLU A 119 -10.81 11.35 11.78
CA GLU A 119 -9.56 12.09 11.61
C GLU A 119 -9.32 12.42 10.13
N VAL A 120 -9.57 11.46 9.24
CA VAL A 120 -9.43 11.67 7.80
C VAL A 120 -10.52 12.63 7.27
N TYR A 121 -11.75 12.57 7.81
CA TYR A 121 -12.79 13.55 7.49
C TYR A 121 -12.38 14.98 7.85
N LYS A 122 -11.68 15.18 8.98
CA LYS A 122 -11.12 16.48 9.40
C LYS A 122 -9.87 16.88 8.58
N GLY A 123 -9.47 16.06 7.61
CA GLY A 123 -8.28 16.29 6.78
C GLY A 123 -6.94 15.89 7.40
N ARG A 124 -6.94 15.22 8.55
CA ARG A 124 -5.76 14.72 9.25
C ARG A 124 -5.34 13.37 8.71
N PHE A 125 -4.07 13.00 8.94
CA PHE A 125 -3.60 11.64 8.65
C PHE A 125 -3.95 10.69 9.78
N PHE A 126 -4.32 9.46 9.41
CA PHE A 126 -4.49 8.36 10.35
C PHE A 126 -3.74 7.12 9.86
N LEU A 127 -2.89 6.60 10.71
CA LEU A 127 -2.11 5.40 10.44
C LEU A 127 -2.19 4.47 11.63
N SER A 128 -2.46 3.18 11.40
CA SER A 128 -2.40 2.19 12.47
C SER A 128 -1.04 2.25 13.19
N PRO A 129 -0.99 2.03 14.52
CA PRO A 129 0.24 2.15 15.31
C PRO A 129 1.40 1.32 14.75
N GLY A 130 1.15 0.11 14.25
CA GLY A 130 2.16 -0.73 13.60
C GLY A 130 2.80 -0.08 12.37
N ILE A 131 2.04 0.74 11.63
CA ILE A 131 2.53 1.46 10.45
C ILE A 131 3.31 2.72 10.83
N SER A 132 2.89 3.41 11.87
CA SER A 132 3.51 4.67 12.32
C SER A 132 5.00 4.49 12.64
N ASN A 133 5.37 3.39 13.28
CA ASN A 133 6.76 3.06 13.59
C ASN A 133 7.64 2.95 12.34
N TYR A 134 7.14 2.33 11.26
CA TYR A 134 7.88 2.20 10.01
C TYR A 134 8.18 3.55 9.35
N ILE A 135 7.26 4.51 9.48
CA ILE A 135 7.44 5.84 8.91
C ILE A 135 8.47 6.63 9.72
N VAL A 136 8.39 6.56 11.04
CA VAL A 136 9.35 7.20 11.95
C VAL A 136 10.75 6.63 11.73
N ASP A 137 10.91 5.31 11.68
CA ASP A 137 12.18 4.65 11.40
C ASP A 137 12.73 5.00 10.03
N GLY A 138 11.86 5.09 9.03
CA GLY A 138 12.23 5.52 7.68
C GLY A 138 12.70 6.98 7.62
N PHE A 139 12.14 7.84 8.46
CA PHE A 139 12.50 9.24 8.56
C PHE A 139 13.80 9.41 9.37
N LEU A 140 13.93 8.76 10.51
CA LEU A 140 15.13 8.79 11.35
C LEU A 140 16.33 8.13 10.65
N GLY A 141 16.12 7.03 9.92
CA GLY A 141 17.16 6.42 9.09
C GLY A 141 17.67 7.33 7.97
N LYS A 142 16.86 8.28 7.48
CA LYS A 142 17.28 9.32 6.52
C LYS A 142 18.03 10.48 7.18
N ILE A 143 17.81 10.74 8.46
CA ILE A 143 18.53 11.80 9.20
C ILE A 143 19.92 11.31 9.62
N GLY A 144 20.09 10.01 9.88
CA GLY A 144 21.38 9.41 10.26
C GLY A 144 22.31 9.01 9.10
N ALA A 145 21.78 8.84 7.89
CA ALA A 145 22.54 8.47 6.71
C ALA A 145 22.69 9.68 5.79
N GLY A 146 23.81 10.36 5.90
CA GLY A 146 24.21 11.39 4.94
C GLY A 146 24.21 10.82 3.53
N LYS A 147 23.44 11.47 2.65
CA LYS A 147 23.49 11.42 1.19
C LYS A 147 23.62 10.04 0.52
N ASP A 148 22.55 9.26 0.55
CA ASP A 148 22.27 8.38 -0.60
C ASP A 148 20.75 8.39 -0.86
N LYS A 149 20.36 9.12 -1.91
CA LYS A 149 19.00 9.15 -2.46
C LYS A 149 18.75 7.82 -3.18
N SER A 150 18.33 6.79 -2.48
CA SER A 150 17.82 5.59 -3.10
C SER A 150 16.39 5.33 -2.65
N ALA A 151 15.52 5.32 -3.65
CA ALA A 151 14.08 5.13 -3.60
C ALA A 151 13.59 4.08 -2.59
N GLY A 152 12.53 4.39 -1.96
CA GLY A 152 11.48 3.79 -1.12
C GLY A 152 11.30 2.29 -0.92
N ASP A 153 12.14 1.40 -1.43
CA ASP A 153 11.98 -0.06 -1.40
C ASP A 153 12.75 -0.78 -0.28
N GLY A 154 13.49 -0.02 0.54
CA GLY A 154 14.28 -0.60 1.65
C GLY A 154 15.46 -1.49 1.21
N LEU A 155 15.74 -1.57 -0.09
CA LEU A 155 16.85 -2.35 -0.62
C LEU A 155 18.17 -1.59 -0.44
N THR A 156 19.21 -2.31 -0.04
CA THR A 156 20.58 -1.80 -0.06
C THR A 156 21.01 -1.58 -1.51
N LYS A 157 22.05 -0.78 -1.73
CA LYS A 157 22.65 -0.57 -3.06
C LYS A 157 22.96 -1.90 -3.75
N ARG A 158 23.51 -2.85 -3.00
CA ARG A 158 23.89 -4.17 -3.51
C ARG A 158 22.68 -5.05 -3.88
N GLU A 159 21.63 -5.03 -3.06
CA GLU A 159 20.39 -5.75 -3.36
C GLU A 159 19.72 -5.17 -4.62
N ARG A 160 19.81 -3.87 -4.83
CA ARG A 160 19.27 -3.19 -6.01
C ARG A 160 20.05 -3.56 -7.29
N GLU A 161 21.38 -3.60 -7.22
CA GLU A 161 22.23 -4.08 -8.33
C GLU A 161 21.89 -5.53 -8.72
N VAL A 162 21.70 -6.39 -7.70
CA VAL A 162 21.26 -7.79 -7.92
C VAL A 162 19.86 -7.84 -8.53
N LEU A 163 18.93 -7.02 -8.03
CA LEU A 163 17.55 -6.96 -8.52
C LEU A 163 17.50 -6.50 -9.99
N GLN A 164 18.28 -5.50 -10.36
CA GLN A 164 18.37 -5.02 -11.73
C GLN A 164 18.84 -6.15 -12.67
N LEU A 165 19.93 -6.84 -12.33
CA LEU A 165 20.46 -7.92 -13.14
C LEU A 165 19.50 -9.13 -13.24
N ILE A 166 18.69 -9.38 -12.22
CA ILE A 166 17.61 -10.38 -12.28
C ILE A 166 16.53 -9.93 -13.30
N GLY A 167 16.14 -8.66 -13.27
CA GLY A 167 15.20 -8.10 -14.23
C GLY A 167 15.71 -8.13 -15.67
N GLU A 168 17.03 -8.03 -15.87
CA GLU A 168 17.73 -8.19 -17.16
C GLU A 168 17.89 -9.66 -17.58
N GLY A 169 17.36 -10.62 -16.81
CA GLY A 169 17.41 -12.05 -17.12
C GLY A 169 18.70 -12.75 -16.75
N SER A 170 19.62 -12.11 -16.01
CA SER A 170 20.91 -12.72 -15.62
C SER A 170 20.72 -13.87 -14.60
N THR A 171 21.43 -14.96 -14.80
CA THR A 171 21.53 -16.08 -13.86
C THR A 171 22.36 -15.71 -12.63
N ASN A 172 22.24 -16.46 -11.54
CA ASN A 172 23.05 -16.22 -10.34
C ASN A 172 24.56 -16.29 -10.59
N LYS A 173 25.01 -17.12 -11.55
CA LYS A 173 26.43 -17.21 -11.94
C LYS A 173 26.89 -15.95 -12.67
N GLU A 174 26.09 -15.45 -13.60
CA GLU A 174 26.39 -14.22 -14.35
C GLU A 174 26.36 -12.99 -13.42
N ILE A 175 25.41 -12.93 -12.49
CA ILE A 175 25.36 -11.89 -11.46
C ILE A 175 26.63 -11.92 -10.60
N ALA A 176 27.07 -13.11 -10.17
CA ALA A 176 28.29 -13.28 -9.40
C ALA A 176 29.52 -12.75 -10.16
N GLN A 177 29.63 -13.06 -11.43
CA GLN A 177 30.71 -12.57 -12.30
C GLN A 177 30.64 -11.06 -12.50
N LYS A 178 29.48 -10.53 -12.92
CA LYS A 178 29.29 -9.09 -13.19
C LYS A 178 29.54 -8.21 -11.96
N LEU A 179 29.18 -8.71 -10.79
CA LEU A 179 29.30 -7.97 -9.53
C LEU A 179 30.56 -8.31 -8.72
N ASN A 180 31.41 -9.20 -9.24
CA ASN A 180 32.61 -9.71 -8.55
C ASN A 180 32.29 -10.25 -7.14
N LEU A 181 31.32 -11.15 -7.05
CA LEU A 181 30.84 -11.78 -5.84
C LEU A 181 30.96 -13.31 -5.92
N TYR A 182 30.97 -13.95 -4.75
CA TYR A 182 30.76 -15.40 -4.68
C TYR A 182 29.29 -15.75 -4.94
N LEU A 183 29.05 -16.91 -5.56
CA LEU A 183 27.69 -17.38 -5.87
C LEU A 183 26.78 -17.43 -4.63
N ASN A 184 27.31 -17.89 -3.50
CA ASN A 184 26.57 -17.92 -2.23
C ASN A 184 26.17 -16.51 -1.74
N THR A 185 27.01 -15.52 -1.98
CA THR A 185 26.71 -14.11 -1.62
C THR A 185 25.56 -13.56 -2.45
N VAL A 186 25.51 -13.89 -3.75
CA VAL A 186 24.39 -13.53 -4.62
C VAL A 186 23.09 -14.19 -4.14
N GLN A 187 23.14 -15.46 -3.75
CA GLN A 187 21.97 -16.16 -3.20
C GLN A 187 21.47 -15.53 -1.90
N VAL A 188 22.37 -15.07 -1.02
CA VAL A 188 22.01 -14.34 0.21
C VAL A 188 21.34 -13.00 -0.12
N HIS A 189 21.93 -12.19 -1.02
CA HIS A 189 21.32 -10.93 -1.44
C HIS A 189 19.93 -11.15 -2.06
N ARG A 190 19.80 -12.18 -2.92
CA ARG A 190 18.55 -12.54 -3.55
C ARG A 190 17.48 -12.94 -2.53
N ARG A 191 17.81 -13.77 -1.54
CA ARG A 191 16.89 -14.14 -0.45
C ARG A 191 16.46 -12.92 0.36
N ASN A 192 17.41 -12.05 0.70
CA ASN A 192 17.14 -10.85 1.48
C ASN A 192 16.24 -9.86 0.71
N LEU A 193 16.50 -9.64 -0.58
CA LEU A 193 15.67 -8.75 -1.39
C LEU A 193 14.26 -9.33 -1.59
N MET A 194 14.13 -10.65 -1.81
CA MET A 194 12.83 -11.30 -1.91
C MET A 194 12.03 -11.17 -0.61
N HIS A 195 12.69 -11.36 0.53
CA HIS A 195 12.07 -11.15 1.85
C HIS A 195 11.63 -9.68 2.05
N LYS A 196 12.51 -8.71 1.71
CA LYS A 196 12.21 -7.28 1.85
C LYS A 196 11.08 -6.81 0.93
N LEU A 197 10.98 -7.40 -0.27
CA LEU A 197 9.93 -7.09 -1.24
C LEU A 197 8.65 -7.92 -1.04
N ASN A 198 8.68 -8.87 -0.08
CA ASN A 198 7.60 -9.85 0.14
C ASN A 198 7.24 -10.63 -1.14
N ILE A 199 8.23 -10.99 -1.92
CA ILE A 199 8.08 -11.72 -3.19
C ILE A 199 8.66 -13.13 -3.02
N HIS A 200 7.87 -14.15 -3.35
CA HIS A 200 8.25 -15.56 -3.14
C HIS A 200 8.61 -16.29 -4.42
N LYS A 201 8.23 -15.77 -5.59
CA LYS A 201 8.49 -16.39 -6.90
C LYS A 201 9.41 -15.52 -7.74
N GLN A 202 10.29 -16.17 -8.53
CA GLN A 202 11.20 -15.46 -9.42
C GLN A 202 10.48 -14.68 -10.52
N ALA A 203 9.39 -15.22 -11.04
CA ALA A 203 8.58 -14.54 -12.05
C ALA A 203 8.02 -13.21 -11.54
N ASP A 204 7.52 -13.20 -10.29
CA ASP A 204 6.97 -11.99 -9.66
C ASP A 204 8.07 -10.94 -9.44
N LEU A 205 9.30 -11.39 -9.20
CA LEU A 205 10.45 -10.50 -9.05
C LEU A 205 10.80 -9.80 -10.37
N ILE A 206 10.74 -10.51 -11.50
CA ILE A 206 10.93 -9.92 -12.84
C ILE A 206 9.80 -8.95 -13.15
N CYS A 207 8.55 -9.33 -12.89
CA CYS A 207 7.41 -8.42 -13.04
C CYS A 207 7.56 -7.15 -12.21
N TYR A 208 8.08 -7.28 -10.98
CA TYR A 208 8.38 -6.15 -10.11
C TYR A 208 9.41 -5.19 -10.74
N THR A 209 10.52 -5.70 -11.31
CA THR A 209 11.55 -4.85 -11.93
C THR A 209 11.01 -4.05 -13.11
N ILE A 210 10.10 -4.63 -13.90
CA ILE A 210 9.45 -3.96 -15.02
C ILE A 210 8.49 -2.88 -14.52
N LYS A 211 7.63 -3.21 -13.53
CA LYS A 211 6.69 -2.25 -12.93
C LYS A 211 7.35 -1.04 -12.30
N GLU A 212 8.49 -1.25 -11.65
CA GLU A 212 9.25 -0.17 -10.98
C GLU A 212 10.22 0.56 -11.94
N GLY A 213 10.27 0.17 -13.22
CA GLY A 213 11.16 0.77 -14.21
C GLY A 213 12.65 0.52 -13.94
N ILE A 214 12.97 -0.54 -13.18
CA ILE A 214 14.36 -0.93 -12.82
C ILE A 214 15.02 -1.62 -14.01
N SER A 215 14.26 -2.43 -14.77
CA SER A 215 14.69 -3.05 -16.02
C SER A 215 13.71 -2.76 -17.15
N LYS A 216 14.23 -2.72 -18.38
CA LYS A 216 13.42 -2.72 -19.62
C LYS A 216 13.45 -4.12 -20.18
N LEU A 217 12.33 -4.60 -20.70
CA LEU A 217 12.30 -5.77 -21.59
C LEU A 217 13.10 -5.50 -22.85
#